data_1595ad5131b81b659dd0c24a6af87851
#
_entry.id   1595ad5131b81b659dd0c24a6af87851
#
_cell.length_a   1.000
_cell.length_b   1.000
_cell.length_c   1.000
_cell.angle_alpha   90.00
_cell.angle_beta   90.00
_cell.angle_gamma   90.00
#
_symmetry.space_group_name_H-M   'P 1'
#
loop_
_entity.id
_entity.type
_entity.pdbx_description
1 polymer ?
#
loop_
_entity_poly.entity_id
_entity_poly.type
_entity_poly.pdbx_seq_one_letter_code
_entity_poly.pdbx_strand_id
1 'polypeptide(L)'
;MEHLERLGVTGLYIGPLFESGSHGYDTTDYRRLDRRLGNNEDLKDFVRHCHEHGIRVVLDAVFNHSGRDFFAFRDLKEKRERSEYQDWYCNVNFWNNNEYGDGFSYDNWGGYNLLAKFNLRNPQMVNYHLETVRYWVSEIDIDGLRLDTADVLDFDFMRALRGLANSIKPEFWLMGEVIHGEYQRWVNSGMLHAVTDYALHKALYSGHNDHNYFEIAHTLNRFMQNGIDCRTLYSFVDNHDVERIHTKLNDRRHWLPVHILLFCLPGIPSVYYGSEFGIDGRKARGGSDDEIRPQLNLSELLSRENPCLEIVRALGQIYREEKALALRDYQQLVLTTKQYAFRRGDVLVAVNNDGSECELSIPCADGSYRGALHGGSFTAENGRLSLHLDPCDGEILIPESRSTAQFEPIRTPATEPIPEPKAGAEKAPVVTAPGKETTATATESPLTQAQPAQPLDLSKPYEQMSVEELQAAILQKLAHNGPVTDQMRRDVAANIWKDSLLNWVRSFR
;
A
#
# COMPACT_ATOMS: atom_id res chain seq x y z
N MET A 1 -8.89 -10.38 19.11
CA MET A 1 -10.08 -9.67 18.57
C MET A 1 -10.29 -8.34 19.25
N GLU A 2 -10.33 -8.24 20.59
CA GLU A 2 -10.60 -6.99 21.34
C GLU A 2 -9.77 -5.76 20.86
N HIS A 3 -8.48 -5.96 20.58
CA HIS A 3 -7.63 -4.89 20.03
C HIS A 3 -8.15 -4.35 18.69
N LEU A 4 -8.54 -5.23 17.77
CA LEU A 4 -9.07 -4.86 16.46
C LEU A 4 -10.43 -4.14 16.56
N GLU A 5 -11.29 -4.58 17.48
CA GLU A 5 -12.57 -3.92 17.74
C GLU A 5 -12.36 -2.50 18.29
N ARG A 6 -11.42 -2.33 19.22
CA ARG A 6 -11.06 -1.01 19.78
C ARG A 6 -10.45 -0.07 18.74
N LEU A 7 -9.79 -0.62 17.70
CA LEU A 7 -9.32 0.16 16.55
C LEU A 7 -10.44 0.50 15.55
N GLY A 8 -11.66 0.00 15.74
CA GLY A 8 -12.77 0.18 14.80
C GLY A 8 -12.64 -0.62 13.51
N VAL A 9 -11.82 -1.67 13.49
CA VAL A 9 -11.56 -2.50 12.31
C VAL A 9 -12.82 -3.24 11.89
N THR A 10 -13.16 -3.18 10.59
CA THR A 10 -14.28 -3.89 9.97
C THR A 10 -13.85 -4.87 8.88
N GLY A 11 -12.59 -4.86 8.49
CA GLY A 11 -12.00 -5.79 7.54
C GLY A 11 -10.51 -5.98 7.80
N LEU A 12 -10.04 -7.21 7.63
CA LEU A 12 -8.62 -7.56 7.68
C LEU A 12 -8.16 -7.97 6.28
N TYR A 13 -7.18 -7.25 5.74
CA TYR A 13 -6.38 -7.72 4.64
C TYR A 13 -5.15 -8.45 5.23
N ILE A 14 -4.97 -9.71 4.84
CA ILE A 14 -3.89 -10.55 5.34
C ILE A 14 -3.00 -10.92 4.16
N GLY A 15 -1.68 -10.71 4.31
CA GLY A 15 -0.67 -11.08 3.33
C GLY A 15 -0.70 -12.57 2.97
N PRO A 16 0.16 -13.05 2.05
CA PRO A 16 0.07 -14.39 1.53
C PRO A 16 0.21 -15.45 2.63
N LEU A 17 -0.83 -16.28 2.80
CA LEU A 17 -0.96 -17.28 3.87
C LEU A 17 -0.65 -18.71 3.43
N PHE A 18 -0.62 -18.97 2.12
CA PHE A 18 -0.56 -20.32 1.61
C PHE A 18 0.87 -20.85 1.53
N GLU A 19 0.99 -22.18 1.51
CA GLU A 19 2.30 -22.87 1.52
C GLU A 19 3.24 -22.28 0.47
N SER A 20 4.42 -21.90 0.90
CA SER A 20 5.42 -21.23 0.08
C SER A 20 6.84 -21.71 0.39
N GLY A 21 7.75 -21.46 -0.52
CA GLY A 21 9.17 -21.82 -0.33
C GLY A 21 9.85 -20.93 0.70
N SER A 22 9.49 -19.64 0.77
CA SER A 22 10.16 -18.67 1.64
C SER A 22 9.22 -17.61 2.23
N HIS A 23 8.86 -16.58 1.49
CA HIS A 23 8.23 -15.35 2.01
C HIS A 23 6.73 -15.23 1.78
N GLY A 24 6.07 -16.29 1.28
CA GLY A 24 4.64 -16.29 0.98
C GLY A 24 4.32 -15.98 -0.49
N TYR A 25 5.07 -15.10 -1.15
CA TYR A 25 4.84 -14.76 -2.57
C TYR A 25 5.38 -15.82 -3.54
N ASP A 26 6.24 -16.73 -3.13
CA ASP A 26 6.68 -17.91 -3.89
C ASP A 26 5.80 -19.13 -3.59
N THR A 27 4.48 -18.96 -3.81
CA THR A 27 3.45 -19.96 -3.47
C THR A 27 3.69 -21.30 -4.14
N THR A 28 3.61 -22.38 -3.35
CA THR A 28 3.82 -23.76 -3.81
C THR A 28 2.56 -24.63 -3.71
N ASP A 29 1.60 -24.24 -2.87
CA ASP A 29 0.28 -24.86 -2.78
C ASP A 29 -0.77 -23.83 -2.34
N TYR A 30 -1.72 -23.51 -3.22
CA TYR A 30 -2.77 -22.50 -2.98
C TYR A 30 -3.93 -22.98 -2.09
N ARG A 31 -3.96 -24.26 -1.72
CA ARG A 31 -5.07 -24.84 -0.93
C ARG A 31 -4.66 -25.29 0.45
N ARG A 32 -3.41 -25.09 0.80
CA ARG A 32 -2.84 -25.45 2.08
C ARG A 32 -2.27 -24.22 2.77
N LEU A 33 -2.72 -23.96 4.00
CA LEU A 33 -2.11 -22.95 4.86
C LEU A 33 -0.62 -23.27 5.04
N ASP A 34 0.22 -22.26 5.03
CA ASP A 34 1.65 -22.42 5.26
C ASP A 34 1.87 -23.06 6.65
N ARG A 35 2.65 -24.16 6.66
CA ARG A 35 2.94 -24.93 7.87
C ARG A 35 3.58 -24.12 8.99
N ARG A 36 4.18 -22.97 8.68
CA ARG A 36 4.74 -22.03 9.67
C ARG A 36 3.65 -21.26 10.43
N LEU A 37 2.46 -21.15 9.87
CA LEU A 37 1.32 -20.43 10.43
C LEU A 37 0.31 -21.35 11.12
N GLY A 38 0.26 -22.62 10.74
CA GLY A 38 -0.70 -23.60 11.27
C GLY A 38 -1.22 -24.55 10.19
N ASN A 39 -2.50 -24.87 10.26
CA ASN A 39 -3.18 -25.74 9.30
C ASN A 39 -4.52 -25.11 8.82
N ASN A 40 -5.19 -25.74 7.86
CA ASN A 40 -6.41 -25.19 7.27
C ASN A 40 -7.56 -25.03 8.30
N GLU A 41 -7.65 -25.88 9.32
CA GLU A 41 -8.68 -25.74 10.35
C GLU A 41 -8.40 -24.50 11.24
N ASP A 42 -7.13 -24.22 11.54
CA ASP A 42 -6.76 -23.00 12.25
C ASP A 42 -7.18 -21.73 11.47
N LEU A 43 -7.04 -21.77 10.14
CA LEU A 43 -7.46 -20.66 9.28
C LEU A 43 -8.99 -20.51 9.23
N LYS A 44 -9.72 -21.60 9.14
CA LYS A 44 -11.20 -21.60 9.20
C LYS A 44 -11.69 -21.04 10.53
N ASP A 45 -11.12 -21.50 11.63
CA ASP A 45 -11.44 -20.99 12.97
C ASP A 45 -11.13 -19.51 13.12
N PHE A 46 -10.02 -19.06 12.57
CA PHE A 46 -9.65 -17.65 12.58
C PHE A 46 -10.68 -16.78 11.80
N VAL A 47 -11.05 -17.19 10.59
CA VAL A 47 -12.06 -16.47 9.77
C VAL A 47 -13.42 -16.45 10.48
N ARG A 48 -13.85 -17.57 11.04
CA ARG A 48 -15.09 -17.66 11.84
C ARG A 48 -15.07 -16.67 13.02
N HIS A 49 -13.96 -16.61 13.78
CA HIS A 49 -13.81 -15.64 14.87
C HIS A 49 -13.86 -14.20 14.37
N CYS A 50 -13.26 -13.88 13.22
CA CYS A 50 -13.38 -12.55 12.63
C CYS A 50 -14.85 -12.21 12.33
N HIS A 51 -15.59 -13.13 11.74
CA HIS A 51 -17.02 -12.94 11.42
C HIS A 51 -17.88 -12.78 12.66
N GLU A 52 -17.63 -13.53 13.72
CA GLU A 52 -18.32 -13.39 15.03
C GLU A 52 -18.17 -11.97 15.62
N HIS A 53 -17.07 -11.27 15.27
CA HIS A 53 -16.78 -9.89 15.68
C HIS A 53 -17.11 -8.84 14.57
N GLY A 54 -17.81 -9.25 13.50
CA GLY A 54 -18.20 -8.36 12.41
C GLY A 54 -17.03 -7.89 11.55
N ILE A 55 -15.92 -8.62 11.52
CA ILE A 55 -14.70 -8.32 10.76
C ILE A 55 -14.66 -9.23 9.53
N ARG A 56 -14.61 -8.65 8.33
CA ARG A 56 -14.43 -9.37 7.06
C ARG A 56 -12.97 -9.72 6.83
N VAL A 57 -12.72 -10.82 6.12
CA VAL A 57 -11.36 -11.31 5.83
C VAL A 57 -11.08 -11.29 4.33
N VAL A 58 -10.03 -10.56 3.95
CA VAL A 58 -9.53 -10.42 2.58
C VAL A 58 -8.15 -11.07 2.52
N LEU A 59 -7.97 -12.06 1.62
CA LEU A 59 -6.68 -12.74 1.46
C LEU A 59 -5.87 -12.19 0.29
N ASP A 60 -4.56 -12.24 0.44
CA ASP A 60 -3.63 -11.97 -0.66
C ASP A 60 -3.65 -13.11 -1.67
N ALA A 61 -3.84 -12.78 -2.93
CA ALA A 61 -3.95 -13.72 -4.05
C ALA A 61 -2.79 -13.52 -5.02
N VAL A 62 -1.78 -14.37 -4.89
CA VAL A 62 -0.57 -14.36 -5.72
C VAL A 62 -0.83 -15.13 -7.01
N PHE A 63 -1.53 -14.50 -7.98
CA PHE A 63 -1.95 -15.17 -9.22
C PHE A 63 -1.08 -14.86 -10.44
N ASN A 64 -0.12 -13.94 -10.33
CA ASN A 64 0.79 -13.63 -11.44
C ASN A 64 1.86 -14.70 -11.64
N HIS A 65 2.29 -15.37 -10.58
CA HIS A 65 3.42 -16.31 -10.59
C HIS A 65 3.28 -17.37 -9.50
N SER A 66 4.09 -18.42 -9.61
CA SER A 66 4.26 -19.42 -8.54
C SER A 66 5.71 -19.49 -8.09
N GLY A 67 5.91 -20.09 -6.92
CA GLY A 67 7.21 -20.62 -6.50
C GLY A 67 7.62 -21.84 -7.37
N ARG A 68 8.91 -22.15 -7.35
CA ARG A 68 9.50 -23.24 -8.15
C ARG A 68 9.11 -24.65 -7.70
N ASP A 69 8.54 -24.77 -6.49
CA ASP A 69 8.06 -26.06 -5.95
C ASP A 69 6.55 -26.25 -6.10
N PHE A 70 5.86 -25.33 -6.80
CA PHE A 70 4.50 -25.54 -7.25
C PHE A 70 4.41 -26.79 -8.15
N PHE A 71 3.37 -27.60 -7.98
CA PHE A 71 3.31 -28.92 -8.61
C PHE A 71 3.51 -28.88 -10.14
N ALA A 72 2.91 -27.89 -10.82
CA ALA A 72 3.04 -27.74 -12.27
C ALA A 72 4.45 -27.35 -12.70
N PHE A 73 5.14 -26.51 -11.91
CA PHE A 73 6.52 -26.14 -12.20
C PHE A 73 7.49 -27.28 -11.90
N ARG A 74 7.25 -28.09 -10.86
CA ARG A 74 8.03 -29.30 -10.61
C ARG A 74 7.90 -30.31 -11.75
N ASP A 75 6.69 -30.54 -12.25
CA ASP A 75 6.46 -31.41 -13.42
C ASP A 75 7.21 -30.86 -14.66
N LEU A 76 7.15 -29.55 -14.89
CA LEU A 76 7.89 -28.90 -15.97
C LEU A 76 9.42 -29.10 -15.84
N LYS A 77 10.00 -28.96 -14.63
CA LYS A 77 11.42 -29.25 -14.39
C LYS A 77 11.79 -30.70 -14.68
N GLU A 78 10.92 -31.63 -14.27
CA GLU A 78 11.17 -33.07 -14.39
C GLU A 78 10.96 -33.59 -15.82
N LYS A 79 9.85 -33.22 -16.46
CA LYS A 79 9.44 -33.78 -17.76
C LYS A 79 9.83 -32.92 -18.95
N ARG A 80 10.17 -31.66 -18.75
CA ARG A 80 10.60 -30.69 -19.76
C ARG A 80 9.58 -30.59 -20.92
N GLU A 81 9.99 -30.83 -22.16
CA GLU A 81 9.15 -30.79 -23.36
C GLU A 81 7.98 -31.78 -23.32
N ARG A 82 7.95 -32.72 -22.39
CA ARG A 82 6.88 -33.69 -22.19
C ARG A 82 5.91 -33.31 -21.07
N SER A 83 6.15 -32.19 -20.40
CA SER A 83 5.24 -31.69 -19.37
C SER A 83 3.94 -31.21 -19.99
N GLU A 84 2.80 -31.55 -19.40
CA GLU A 84 1.49 -31.03 -19.77
C GLU A 84 1.26 -29.60 -19.29
N TYR A 85 2.17 -29.05 -18.45
CA TYR A 85 2.08 -27.72 -17.84
C TYR A 85 3.00 -26.69 -18.51
N GLN A 86 3.61 -26.96 -19.68
CA GLN A 86 4.46 -26.00 -20.37
C GLN A 86 3.71 -24.68 -20.63
N ASP A 87 2.50 -24.77 -21.14
CA ASP A 87 1.67 -23.61 -21.52
C ASP A 87 1.04 -22.91 -20.33
N TRP A 88 1.22 -23.41 -19.11
CA TRP A 88 0.83 -22.72 -17.88
C TRP A 88 1.78 -21.59 -17.52
N TYR A 89 2.98 -21.58 -18.08
CA TYR A 89 4.02 -20.58 -17.86
C TYR A 89 4.30 -19.78 -19.12
N CYS A 90 4.69 -18.52 -18.94
CA CYS A 90 5.01 -17.64 -20.06
C CYS A 90 6.42 -17.93 -20.61
N ASN A 91 6.51 -17.98 -21.95
CA ASN A 91 7.78 -18.00 -22.71
C ASN A 91 8.77 -19.09 -22.29
N VAL A 92 8.27 -20.30 -21.96
CA VAL A 92 9.14 -21.46 -21.70
C VAL A 92 9.97 -21.78 -22.94
N ASN A 93 11.31 -21.79 -22.77
CA ASN A 93 12.24 -22.02 -23.88
C ASN A 93 13.33 -23.01 -23.48
N PHE A 94 13.28 -24.23 -24.04
CA PHE A 94 14.21 -25.33 -23.76
C PHE A 94 15.55 -25.23 -24.46
N TRP A 95 15.76 -24.20 -25.26
CA TRP A 95 17.06 -23.89 -25.90
C TRP A 95 17.92 -22.96 -25.05
N ASN A 96 17.39 -22.46 -23.95
CA ASN A 96 18.04 -21.55 -23.00
C ASN A 96 18.26 -22.24 -21.65
N ASN A 97 18.81 -21.48 -20.70
CA ASN A 97 18.98 -21.91 -19.31
C ASN A 97 18.65 -20.75 -18.36
N ASN A 98 18.62 -21.01 -17.08
CA ASN A 98 18.45 -20.03 -16.01
C ASN A 98 19.52 -20.22 -14.92
N GLU A 99 19.55 -19.36 -13.91
CA GLU A 99 20.52 -19.41 -12.81
C GLU A 99 20.49 -20.70 -11.98
N TYR A 100 19.38 -21.44 -12.01
CA TYR A 100 19.23 -22.71 -11.29
C TYR A 100 19.72 -23.92 -12.11
N GLY A 101 20.09 -23.72 -13.38
CA GLY A 101 20.59 -24.80 -14.23
C GLY A 101 19.49 -25.76 -14.71
N ASP A 102 18.23 -25.35 -14.80
CA ASP A 102 17.12 -26.21 -15.21
C ASP A 102 17.18 -26.66 -16.68
N GLY A 103 18.03 -26.03 -17.49
CA GLY A 103 18.15 -26.30 -18.93
C GLY A 103 17.00 -25.73 -19.75
N PHE A 104 16.24 -24.78 -19.22
CA PHE A 104 15.27 -23.96 -19.93
C PHE A 104 15.15 -22.58 -19.27
N SER A 105 14.62 -21.60 -20.00
CA SER A 105 14.24 -20.29 -19.48
C SER A 105 12.74 -20.10 -19.53
N TYR A 106 12.23 -19.14 -18.79
CA TYR A 106 10.82 -18.77 -18.69
C TYR A 106 10.71 -17.32 -18.23
N ASP A 107 9.56 -16.70 -18.43
CA ASP A 107 9.28 -15.38 -17.85
C ASP A 107 9.10 -15.49 -16.33
N ASN A 108 9.50 -14.44 -15.64
CA ASN A 108 9.41 -14.34 -14.20
C ASN A 108 8.86 -12.96 -13.77
N TRP A 109 8.59 -12.79 -12.49
CA TRP A 109 8.26 -11.49 -11.94
C TRP A 109 9.54 -10.77 -11.47
N GLY A 110 9.69 -9.52 -11.91
CA GLY A 110 10.74 -8.62 -11.43
C GLY A 110 12.19 -9.06 -11.71
N GLY A 111 12.42 -10.01 -12.61
CA GLY A 111 13.74 -10.57 -12.89
C GLY A 111 14.13 -11.73 -11.97
N TYR A 112 13.25 -12.18 -11.09
CA TYR A 112 13.52 -13.24 -10.11
C TYR A 112 12.98 -14.59 -10.63
N ASN A 113 13.87 -15.49 -11.06
CA ASN A 113 13.46 -16.84 -11.52
C ASN A 113 12.84 -17.72 -10.42
N LEU A 114 12.92 -17.31 -9.16
CA LEU A 114 12.15 -17.93 -8.08
C LEU A 114 10.63 -17.79 -8.30
N LEU A 115 10.17 -16.74 -9.01
CA LEU A 115 8.79 -16.34 -9.20
C LEU A 115 8.39 -16.56 -10.66
N ALA A 116 8.12 -17.83 -11.03
CA ALA A 116 7.81 -18.24 -12.39
C ALA A 116 6.45 -17.70 -12.84
N LYS A 117 6.41 -16.88 -13.91
CA LYS A 117 5.23 -16.18 -14.38
C LYS A 117 4.24 -17.11 -15.05
N PHE A 118 3.00 -17.10 -14.55
CA PHE A 118 1.89 -17.84 -15.15
C PHE A 118 1.39 -17.22 -16.47
N ASN A 119 0.97 -18.08 -17.37
CA ASN A 119 0.23 -17.71 -18.57
C ASN A 119 -1.27 -17.60 -18.25
N LEU A 120 -1.73 -16.43 -17.81
CA LEU A 120 -3.12 -16.16 -17.49
C LEU A 120 -4.05 -16.07 -18.73
N ARG A 121 -3.55 -16.39 -19.93
CA ARG A 121 -4.35 -16.61 -21.15
C ARG A 121 -4.59 -18.09 -21.41
N ASN A 122 -3.92 -18.99 -20.69
CA ASN A 122 -4.19 -20.40 -20.75
C ASN A 122 -5.50 -20.72 -19.97
N PRO A 123 -6.53 -21.30 -20.63
CA PRO A 123 -7.82 -21.55 -19.96
C PRO A 123 -7.73 -22.52 -18.78
N GLN A 124 -6.83 -23.49 -18.80
CA GLN A 124 -6.64 -24.43 -17.70
C GLN A 124 -6.03 -23.71 -16.48
N MET A 125 -5.06 -22.81 -16.69
CA MET A 125 -4.45 -22.02 -15.63
C MET A 125 -5.49 -21.05 -15.04
N VAL A 126 -6.25 -20.34 -15.87
CA VAL A 126 -7.34 -19.49 -15.43
C VAL A 126 -8.35 -20.28 -14.58
N ASN A 127 -8.80 -21.44 -15.08
CA ASN A 127 -9.74 -22.29 -14.36
C ASN A 127 -9.17 -22.77 -13.03
N TYR A 128 -7.89 -23.14 -12.98
CA TYR A 128 -7.22 -23.54 -11.73
C TYR A 128 -7.33 -22.45 -10.66
N HIS A 129 -7.05 -21.18 -11.00
CA HIS A 129 -7.18 -20.07 -10.07
C HIS A 129 -8.64 -19.79 -9.68
N LEU A 130 -9.59 -19.84 -10.61
CA LEU A 130 -11.00 -19.67 -10.30
C LEU A 130 -11.51 -20.76 -9.35
N GLU A 131 -11.13 -22.01 -9.55
CA GLU A 131 -11.47 -23.12 -8.65
C GLU A 131 -10.77 -22.98 -7.28
N THR A 132 -9.58 -22.40 -7.24
CA THR A 132 -8.90 -22.07 -5.99
C THR A 132 -9.70 -21.04 -5.20
N VAL A 133 -10.21 -19.99 -5.84
CA VAL A 133 -11.06 -18.99 -5.18
C VAL A 133 -12.37 -19.61 -4.70
N ARG A 134 -13.00 -20.50 -5.50
CA ARG A 134 -14.19 -21.25 -5.06
C ARG A 134 -13.89 -22.06 -3.78
N TYR A 135 -12.76 -22.75 -3.76
CA TYR A 135 -12.32 -23.50 -2.58
C TYR A 135 -12.13 -22.59 -1.36
N TRP A 136 -11.47 -21.42 -1.52
CA TRP A 136 -11.28 -20.50 -0.41
C TRP A 136 -12.60 -19.94 0.16
N VAL A 137 -13.59 -19.70 -0.71
CA VAL A 137 -14.91 -19.25 -0.25
C VAL A 137 -15.70 -20.39 0.37
N SER A 138 -15.75 -21.60 -0.24
CA SER A 138 -16.54 -22.70 0.27
C SER A 138 -16.00 -23.32 1.56
N GLU A 139 -14.67 -23.37 1.69
CA GLU A 139 -14.02 -24.07 2.81
C GLU A 139 -13.55 -23.13 3.93
N ILE A 140 -13.18 -21.90 3.59
CA ILE A 140 -12.57 -20.94 4.54
C ILE A 140 -13.53 -19.77 4.82
N ASP A 141 -14.50 -19.53 3.92
CA ASP A 141 -15.51 -18.45 3.99
C ASP A 141 -14.93 -17.03 3.93
N ILE A 142 -13.87 -16.81 3.13
CA ILE A 142 -13.28 -15.47 2.94
C ILE A 142 -14.25 -14.51 2.27
N ASP A 143 -14.02 -13.20 2.45
CA ASP A 143 -14.88 -12.10 1.98
C ASP A 143 -14.32 -11.33 0.79
N GLY A 144 -13.09 -11.58 0.41
CA GLY A 144 -12.46 -10.89 -0.70
C GLY A 144 -11.02 -11.27 -0.95
N LEU A 145 -10.47 -10.65 -1.99
CA LEU A 145 -9.07 -10.84 -2.42
C LEU A 145 -8.38 -9.51 -2.61
N ARG A 146 -7.11 -9.46 -2.22
CA ARG A 146 -6.15 -8.49 -2.75
C ARG A 146 -5.32 -9.20 -3.81
N LEU A 147 -5.37 -8.71 -5.04
CA LEU A 147 -4.56 -9.25 -6.12
C LEU A 147 -3.16 -8.65 -6.07
N ASP A 148 -2.20 -9.51 -5.80
CA ASP A 148 -0.79 -9.19 -5.89
C ASP A 148 -0.43 -8.73 -7.31
N THR A 149 0.35 -7.65 -7.42
CA THR A 149 0.82 -7.09 -8.70
C THR A 149 -0.28 -6.98 -9.78
N ALA A 150 -1.46 -6.47 -9.41
CA ALA A 150 -2.60 -6.37 -10.33
C ALA A 150 -2.32 -5.52 -11.58
N ASP A 151 -1.33 -4.64 -11.52
CA ASP A 151 -0.90 -3.82 -12.65
C ASP A 151 -0.25 -4.62 -13.80
N VAL A 152 0.20 -5.86 -13.53
CA VAL A 152 0.77 -6.77 -14.54
C VAL A 152 -0.09 -8.01 -14.83
N LEU A 153 -1.25 -8.14 -14.18
CA LEU A 153 -2.19 -9.23 -14.45
C LEU A 153 -2.94 -9.03 -15.78
N ASP A 154 -3.31 -10.13 -16.41
CA ASP A 154 -4.13 -10.09 -17.62
C ASP A 154 -5.55 -9.57 -17.32
N PHE A 155 -6.04 -8.63 -18.13
CA PHE A 155 -7.36 -8.03 -17.92
C PHE A 155 -8.52 -8.99 -18.12
N ASP A 156 -8.39 -9.98 -19.03
CA ASP A 156 -9.44 -10.97 -19.24
C ASP A 156 -9.52 -11.94 -18.06
N PHE A 157 -8.38 -12.27 -17.43
CA PHE A 157 -8.36 -12.98 -16.17
C PHE A 157 -9.08 -12.19 -15.05
N MET A 158 -8.80 -10.90 -14.90
CA MET A 158 -9.49 -10.07 -13.90
C MET A 158 -10.99 -9.97 -14.16
N ARG A 159 -11.43 -9.92 -15.45
CA ARG A 159 -12.86 -9.96 -15.79
C ARG A 159 -13.49 -11.32 -15.43
N ALA A 160 -12.80 -12.42 -15.70
CA ALA A 160 -13.27 -13.75 -15.32
C ALA A 160 -13.40 -13.88 -13.79
N LEU A 161 -12.41 -13.37 -13.05
CA LEU A 161 -12.44 -13.32 -11.60
C LEU A 161 -13.59 -12.46 -11.06
N ARG A 162 -13.86 -11.29 -11.69
CA ARG A 162 -15.02 -10.47 -11.33
C ARG A 162 -16.33 -11.18 -11.60
N GLY A 163 -16.44 -11.90 -12.71
CA GLY A 163 -17.62 -12.74 -13.01
C GLY A 163 -17.85 -13.80 -11.93
N LEU A 164 -16.78 -14.45 -11.48
CA LEU A 164 -16.84 -15.38 -10.35
C LEU A 164 -17.27 -14.66 -9.06
N ALA A 165 -16.61 -13.55 -8.69
CA ALA A 165 -16.89 -12.79 -7.49
C ALA A 165 -18.38 -12.41 -7.38
N ASN A 166 -18.97 -11.94 -8.48
CA ASN A 166 -20.39 -11.58 -8.52
C ASN A 166 -21.36 -12.75 -8.28
N SER A 167 -20.90 -14.00 -8.48
CA SER A 167 -21.73 -15.22 -8.38
C SER A 167 -21.48 -16.06 -7.15
N ILE A 168 -20.34 -15.90 -6.48
CA ILE A 168 -19.89 -16.84 -5.45
C ILE A 168 -20.34 -16.45 -4.04
N LYS A 169 -20.30 -15.17 -3.71
CA LYS A 169 -20.68 -14.64 -2.39
C LYS A 169 -21.18 -13.20 -2.56
N PRO A 170 -22.31 -12.81 -1.95
CA PRO A 170 -22.74 -11.42 -1.94
C PRO A 170 -21.62 -10.50 -1.39
N GLU A 171 -21.39 -9.37 -2.05
CA GLU A 171 -20.38 -8.39 -1.64
C GLU A 171 -18.93 -8.90 -1.60
N PHE A 172 -18.59 -10.02 -2.29
CA PHE A 172 -17.22 -10.49 -2.40
C PHE A 172 -16.35 -9.41 -3.03
N TRP A 173 -15.34 -8.95 -2.29
CA TRP A 173 -14.58 -7.77 -2.63
C TRP A 173 -13.27 -8.11 -3.36
N LEU A 174 -12.96 -7.36 -4.41
CA LEU A 174 -11.72 -7.48 -5.18
C LEU A 174 -10.94 -6.16 -5.11
N MET A 175 -9.78 -6.18 -4.51
CA MET A 175 -8.81 -5.09 -4.52
C MET A 175 -7.57 -5.51 -5.32
N GLY A 176 -6.99 -4.61 -6.09
CA GLY A 176 -5.74 -4.84 -6.80
C GLY A 176 -4.61 -3.97 -6.28
N GLU A 177 -3.43 -4.54 -6.19
CA GLU A 177 -2.24 -3.73 -6.04
C GLU A 177 -1.89 -3.09 -7.37
N VAL A 178 -1.98 -1.76 -7.42
CA VAL A 178 -1.61 -0.94 -8.57
C VAL A 178 -0.72 0.20 -8.07
N ILE A 179 0.55 0.17 -8.45
CA ILE A 179 1.52 1.19 -8.00
C ILE A 179 1.43 2.42 -8.90
N HIS A 180 1.34 2.20 -10.21
CA HIS A 180 1.36 3.27 -11.21
C HIS A 180 0.27 3.10 -12.26
N GLY A 181 -0.18 4.21 -12.83
CA GLY A 181 -1.10 4.22 -13.96
C GLY A 181 -2.42 4.94 -13.68
N GLU A 182 -3.32 4.82 -14.63
CA GLU A 182 -4.67 5.39 -14.56
C GLU A 182 -5.59 4.39 -13.89
N TYR A 183 -5.92 4.57 -12.63
CA TYR A 183 -6.64 3.63 -11.77
C TYR A 183 -7.99 3.16 -12.36
N GLN A 184 -8.68 3.99 -13.16
CA GLN A 184 -9.92 3.59 -13.82
C GLN A 184 -9.76 2.44 -14.83
N ARG A 185 -8.54 2.12 -15.24
CA ARG A 185 -8.28 0.93 -16.09
C ARG A 185 -8.59 -0.35 -15.33
N TRP A 186 -8.37 -0.37 -14.02
CA TRP A 186 -8.60 -1.53 -13.14
C TRP A 186 -9.92 -1.43 -12.39
N VAL A 187 -10.27 -0.23 -11.91
CA VAL A 187 -11.49 -0.01 -11.13
C VAL A 187 -12.65 0.34 -12.03
N ASN A 188 -13.50 -0.65 -12.29
CA ASN A 188 -14.73 -0.48 -13.06
C ASN A 188 -15.69 -1.65 -12.78
N SER A 189 -16.92 -1.57 -13.29
CA SER A 189 -17.96 -2.58 -13.05
C SER A 189 -17.62 -3.98 -13.56
N GLY A 190 -16.67 -4.11 -14.47
CA GLY A 190 -16.25 -5.38 -15.08
C GLY A 190 -15.01 -6.02 -14.48
N MET A 191 -14.26 -5.30 -13.60
CA MET A 191 -13.01 -5.79 -13.02
C MET A 191 -12.96 -5.59 -11.52
N LEU A 192 -12.08 -4.72 -11.00
CA LEU A 192 -11.84 -4.60 -9.57
C LEU A 192 -12.80 -3.60 -8.90
N HIS A 193 -13.07 -3.79 -7.62
CA HIS A 193 -13.84 -2.87 -6.80
C HIS A 193 -12.97 -1.73 -6.27
N ALA A 194 -11.68 -2.01 -6.02
CA ALA A 194 -10.73 -1.05 -5.48
C ALA A 194 -9.30 -1.33 -5.96
N VAL A 195 -8.45 -0.32 -5.82
CA VAL A 195 -6.99 -0.44 -6.00
C VAL A 195 -6.26 0.32 -4.89
N THR A 196 -4.99 -0.04 -4.68
CA THR A 196 -4.10 0.66 -3.75
C THR A 196 -3.81 2.08 -4.19
N ASP A 197 -3.81 3.03 -3.23
CA ASP A 197 -3.57 4.46 -3.51
C ASP A 197 -2.13 4.88 -3.15
N TYR A 198 -1.18 4.43 -3.95
CA TYR A 198 0.22 4.84 -3.80
C TYR A 198 0.45 6.33 -4.09
N ALA A 199 -0.41 6.95 -4.91
CA ALA A 199 -0.27 8.36 -5.21
C ALA A 199 -0.64 9.24 -3.99
N LEU A 200 -1.74 8.90 -3.28
CA LEU A 200 -2.09 9.59 -2.03
C LEU A 200 -1.08 9.26 -0.91
N HIS A 201 -0.63 8.00 -0.79
CA HIS A 201 0.44 7.64 0.13
C HIS A 201 1.66 8.56 -0.02
N LYS A 202 2.13 8.75 -1.27
CA LYS A 202 3.25 9.66 -1.57
C LYS A 202 2.92 11.10 -1.14
N ALA A 203 1.75 11.60 -1.51
CA ALA A 203 1.34 12.96 -1.20
C ALA A 203 1.19 13.21 0.32
N LEU A 204 0.71 12.21 1.07
CA LEU A 204 0.56 12.30 2.52
C LEU A 204 1.89 12.52 3.23
N TYR A 205 2.89 11.66 3.01
CA TYR A 205 4.16 11.83 3.72
C TYR A 205 4.97 13.02 3.20
N SER A 206 5.03 13.26 1.88
CA SER A 206 5.80 14.39 1.34
C SER A 206 5.12 15.72 1.63
N GLY A 207 3.79 15.80 1.55
CA GLY A 207 3.05 17.01 1.87
C GLY A 207 3.23 17.46 3.33
N HIS A 208 3.42 16.51 4.27
CA HIS A 208 3.79 16.83 5.64
C HIS A 208 5.27 17.24 5.77
N ASN A 209 6.18 16.46 5.20
CA ASN A 209 7.62 16.71 5.29
C ASN A 209 8.05 18.06 4.65
N ASP A 210 7.38 18.41 3.55
CA ASP A 210 7.67 19.63 2.79
C ASP A 210 6.77 20.83 3.21
N HIS A 211 5.90 20.64 4.21
CA HIS A 211 4.87 21.59 4.62
C HIS A 211 4.06 22.10 3.41
N ASN A 212 3.52 21.16 2.60
CA ASN A 212 2.87 21.49 1.33
C ASN A 212 1.59 20.69 1.09
N TYR A 213 0.51 21.10 1.72
CA TYR A 213 -0.82 20.47 1.54
C TYR A 213 -1.42 20.66 0.14
N PHE A 214 -0.89 21.56 -0.69
CA PHE A 214 -1.31 21.63 -2.09
C PHE A 214 -1.05 20.33 -2.85
N GLU A 215 -0.03 19.56 -2.47
CA GLU A 215 0.26 18.27 -3.10
C GLU A 215 -0.86 17.25 -2.86
N ILE A 216 -1.37 17.18 -1.63
CA ILE A 216 -2.49 16.29 -1.26
C ILE A 216 -3.75 16.70 -2.00
N ALA A 217 -4.12 17.99 -1.93
CA ALA A 217 -5.29 18.52 -2.61
C ALA A 217 -5.22 18.35 -4.13
N HIS A 218 -4.04 18.55 -4.73
CA HIS A 218 -3.83 18.33 -6.16
C HIS A 218 -4.02 16.85 -6.55
N THR A 219 -3.51 15.93 -5.76
CA THR A 219 -3.65 14.48 -5.99
C THR A 219 -5.12 14.08 -5.99
N LEU A 220 -5.89 14.50 -4.99
CA LEU A 220 -7.34 14.23 -4.93
C LEU A 220 -8.10 14.88 -6.09
N ASN A 221 -7.83 16.14 -6.39
CA ASN A 221 -8.48 16.86 -7.49
C ASN A 221 -8.22 16.17 -8.84
N ARG A 222 -7.00 15.69 -9.07
CA ARG A 222 -6.65 14.93 -10.28
C ARG A 222 -7.48 13.64 -10.39
N PHE A 223 -7.66 12.88 -9.30
CA PHE A 223 -8.52 11.71 -9.31
C PHE A 223 -9.96 12.05 -9.67
N MET A 224 -10.54 13.03 -9.00
CA MET A 224 -11.93 13.45 -9.24
C MET A 224 -12.15 13.99 -10.65
N GLN A 225 -11.21 14.78 -11.17
CA GLN A 225 -11.25 15.30 -12.55
C GLN A 225 -11.17 14.19 -13.60
N ASN A 226 -10.42 13.12 -13.31
CA ASN A 226 -10.35 11.93 -14.15
C ASN A 226 -11.53 10.97 -13.95
N GLY A 227 -12.55 11.35 -13.19
CA GLY A 227 -13.76 10.57 -12.97
C GLY A 227 -13.59 9.38 -12.02
N ILE A 228 -12.49 9.32 -11.24
CA ILE A 228 -12.29 8.27 -10.24
C ILE A 228 -13.20 8.55 -9.04
N ASP A 229 -13.95 7.54 -8.63
CA ASP A 229 -14.60 7.56 -7.32
C ASP A 229 -13.55 7.22 -6.26
N CYS A 230 -13.08 8.24 -5.52
CA CYS A 230 -12.01 8.03 -4.55
C CYS A 230 -12.36 7.00 -3.44
N ARG A 231 -13.66 6.68 -3.23
CA ARG A 231 -14.08 5.60 -2.32
C ARG A 231 -13.63 4.20 -2.76
N THR A 232 -13.14 4.07 -3.99
CA THR A 232 -12.56 2.84 -4.53
C THR A 232 -11.05 2.77 -4.36
N LEU A 233 -10.46 3.75 -3.68
CA LEU A 233 -9.03 3.82 -3.43
C LEU A 233 -8.71 3.33 -2.02
N TYR A 234 -7.91 2.27 -1.93
CA TYR A 234 -7.43 1.72 -0.67
C TYR A 234 -6.24 2.55 -0.20
N SER A 235 -6.53 3.46 0.73
CA SER A 235 -5.60 4.49 1.20
C SER A 235 -4.81 4.01 2.42
N PHE A 236 -3.52 4.35 2.46
CA PHE A 236 -2.62 3.96 3.55
C PHE A 236 -1.52 5.02 3.71
N VAL A 237 -0.94 5.09 4.90
CA VAL A 237 0.26 5.90 5.18
C VAL A 237 1.53 5.05 5.11
N ASP A 238 1.42 3.76 5.37
CA ASP A 238 2.45 2.74 5.13
C ASP A 238 1.82 1.37 4.88
N ASN A 239 2.61 0.42 4.40
CA ASN A 239 2.24 -0.97 4.19
C ASN A 239 3.49 -1.87 4.28
N HIS A 240 3.34 -3.16 3.93
CA HIS A 240 4.41 -4.14 4.00
C HIS A 240 5.54 -3.94 2.97
N ASP A 241 5.40 -3.03 2.01
CA ASP A 241 6.36 -2.77 0.92
C ASP A 241 7.03 -1.40 0.98
N VAL A 242 6.60 -0.54 1.90
CA VAL A 242 7.17 0.80 2.08
C VAL A 242 7.66 1.01 3.51
N GLU A 243 8.50 2.01 3.69
CA GLU A 243 8.97 2.40 5.02
C GLU A 243 7.80 2.78 5.93
N ARG A 244 7.91 2.46 7.22
CA ARG A 244 6.93 2.85 8.24
C ARG A 244 6.76 4.36 8.26
N ILE A 245 5.51 4.81 8.37
CA ILE A 245 5.21 6.25 8.35
C ILE A 245 5.94 7.01 9.46
N HIS A 246 6.05 6.41 10.64
CA HIS A 246 6.74 7.02 11.77
C HIS A 246 8.23 7.28 11.49
N THR A 247 8.89 6.42 10.73
CA THR A 247 10.26 6.62 10.24
C THR A 247 10.33 7.64 9.11
N LYS A 248 9.29 7.69 8.27
CA LYS A 248 9.27 8.50 7.05
C LYS A 248 8.98 9.98 7.30
N LEU A 249 8.28 10.29 8.39
CA LEU A 249 7.99 11.65 8.82
C LEU A 249 9.27 12.33 9.38
N ASN A 250 9.63 13.51 8.85
CA ASN A 250 10.73 14.31 9.36
C ASN A 250 10.43 14.87 10.75
N ASP A 251 9.17 15.21 11.02
CA ASP A 251 8.67 15.61 12.32
C ASP A 251 7.60 14.60 12.77
N ARG A 252 7.88 13.89 13.86
CA ARG A 252 6.97 12.86 14.39
C ARG A 252 5.65 13.43 14.91
N ARG A 253 5.58 14.73 15.21
CA ARG A 253 4.33 15.41 15.56
C ARG A 253 3.31 15.40 14.41
N HIS A 254 3.77 15.25 13.15
CA HIS A 254 2.89 15.07 12.00
C HIS A 254 2.10 13.75 12.02
N TRP A 255 2.34 12.89 13.01
CA TRP A 255 1.58 11.65 13.19
C TRP A 255 0.07 11.89 13.27
N LEU A 256 -0.35 12.86 14.06
CA LEU A 256 -1.78 13.19 14.19
C LEU A 256 -2.38 13.72 12.88
N PRO A 257 -1.89 14.81 12.29
CA PRO A 257 -2.51 15.34 11.07
C PRO A 257 -2.45 14.38 9.87
N VAL A 258 -1.41 13.55 9.72
CA VAL A 258 -1.35 12.57 8.63
C VAL A 258 -2.42 11.48 8.78
N HIS A 259 -2.70 11.03 10.00
CA HIS A 259 -3.75 10.04 10.25
C HIS A 259 -5.15 10.64 10.19
N ILE A 260 -5.36 11.89 10.63
CA ILE A 260 -6.62 12.60 10.36
C ILE A 260 -6.92 12.61 8.86
N LEU A 261 -5.94 12.95 8.04
CA LEU A 261 -6.11 12.96 6.59
C LEU A 261 -6.34 11.54 6.03
N LEU A 262 -5.64 10.52 6.52
CA LEU A 262 -5.88 9.13 6.12
C LEU A 262 -7.33 8.70 6.33
N PHE A 263 -7.89 8.99 7.51
CA PHE A 263 -9.24 8.55 7.87
C PHE A 263 -10.34 9.44 7.30
N CYS A 264 -10.08 10.73 7.07
CA CYS A 264 -11.11 11.69 6.70
C CYS A 264 -11.16 12.06 5.23
N LEU A 265 -10.08 11.89 4.47
CA LEU A 265 -10.10 12.07 3.01
C LEU A 265 -10.92 10.97 2.34
N PRO A 266 -11.48 11.22 1.13
CA PRO A 266 -12.18 10.18 0.39
C PRO A 266 -11.25 8.99 0.08
N GLY A 267 -11.60 7.80 0.57
CA GLY A 267 -10.82 6.57 0.40
C GLY A 267 -11.32 5.47 1.32
N ILE A 268 -10.64 4.33 1.29
CA ILE A 268 -10.80 3.23 2.25
C ILE A 268 -9.56 3.26 3.14
N PRO A 269 -9.65 3.82 4.35
CA PRO A 269 -8.49 3.96 5.22
C PRO A 269 -8.00 2.59 5.69
N SER A 270 -6.69 2.39 5.65
CA SER A 270 -6.02 1.18 6.10
C SER A 270 -4.86 1.52 7.01
N VAL A 271 -4.73 0.76 8.09
CA VAL A 271 -3.62 0.84 9.04
C VAL A 271 -2.86 -0.48 8.99
N TYR A 272 -1.58 -0.41 8.71
CA TYR A 272 -0.71 -1.59 8.68
C TYR A 272 -0.34 -2.00 10.11
N TYR A 273 -0.29 -3.32 10.39
CA TYR A 273 -0.03 -3.83 11.75
C TYR A 273 1.24 -3.24 12.35
N GLY A 274 1.16 -2.80 13.60
CA GLY A 274 2.24 -2.13 14.31
C GLY A 274 2.32 -0.63 14.06
N SER A 275 1.79 -0.11 12.94
CA SER A 275 1.77 1.33 12.69
C SER A 275 0.89 2.06 13.68
N GLU A 276 -0.17 1.41 14.20
CA GLU A 276 -0.99 1.99 15.28
C GLU A 276 -0.19 2.28 16.56
N PHE A 277 0.95 1.63 16.74
CA PHE A 277 1.86 1.89 17.87
C PHE A 277 2.99 2.86 17.55
N GLY A 278 3.06 3.38 16.32
CA GLY A 278 4.14 4.25 15.87
C GLY A 278 5.51 3.55 15.78
N ILE A 279 5.54 2.26 15.40
CA ILE A 279 6.80 1.54 15.27
C ILE A 279 7.61 2.10 14.09
N ASP A 280 8.92 2.14 14.27
CA ASP A 280 9.88 2.49 13.21
C ASP A 280 10.17 1.28 12.30
N GLY A 281 10.61 1.54 11.09
CA GLY A 281 11.10 0.54 10.15
C GLY A 281 11.50 1.15 8.82
N ARG A 282 12.74 0.93 8.41
CA ARG A 282 13.28 1.37 7.12
C ARG A 282 13.30 0.21 6.13
N LYS A 283 12.99 0.51 4.88
CA LYS A 283 13.17 -0.46 3.80
C LYS A 283 14.64 -0.48 3.39
N ALA A 284 15.33 -1.59 3.64
CA ALA A 284 16.72 -1.75 3.24
C ALA A 284 16.84 -1.83 1.71
N ARG A 285 17.77 -1.07 1.11
CA ARG A 285 18.08 -1.18 -0.31
C ARG A 285 18.76 -2.52 -0.60
N GLY A 286 18.05 -3.44 -1.26
CA GLY A 286 18.55 -4.80 -1.59
C GLY A 286 18.75 -5.70 -0.38
N GLY A 287 18.13 -5.39 0.77
CA GLY A 287 18.18 -6.14 2.02
C GLY A 287 16.85 -6.83 2.35
N SER A 288 16.81 -7.39 3.56
CA SER A 288 15.60 -7.98 4.14
C SER A 288 14.53 -6.92 4.42
N ASP A 289 13.25 -7.31 4.33
CA ASP A 289 12.10 -6.49 4.75
C ASP A 289 11.81 -6.61 6.27
N ASP A 290 12.68 -7.25 7.05
CA ASP A 290 12.46 -7.56 8.47
C ASP A 290 12.16 -6.32 9.33
N GLU A 291 12.78 -5.16 9.03
CA GLU A 291 12.52 -3.93 9.77
C GLU A 291 11.11 -3.38 9.55
N ILE A 292 10.55 -3.55 8.34
CA ILE A 292 9.20 -3.09 8.03
C ILE A 292 8.14 -4.17 8.31
N ARG A 293 8.55 -5.43 8.53
CA ARG A 293 7.69 -6.60 8.84
C ARG A 293 8.10 -7.30 10.14
N PRO A 294 8.33 -6.59 11.26
CA PRO A 294 8.82 -7.20 12.48
C PRO A 294 7.77 -8.13 13.10
N GLN A 295 8.23 -9.15 13.81
CA GLN A 295 7.37 -9.89 14.72
C GLN A 295 7.07 -9.03 15.94
N LEU A 296 5.79 -8.87 16.30
CA LEU A 296 5.34 -8.02 17.39
C LEU A 296 4.77 -8.85 18.54
N ASN A 297 5.04 -8.43 19.75
CA ASN A 297 4.37 -8.93 20.95
C ASN A 297 3.25 -7.96 21.34
N LEU A 298 2.02 -8.27 20.93
CA LEU A 298 0.87 -7.41 21.15
C LEU A 298 0.61 -7.14 22.65
N SER A 299 0.78 -8.15 23.52
CA SER A 299 0.56 -7.98 24.96
C SER A 299 1.55 -7.00 25.57
N GLU A 300 2.81 -7.03 25.13
CA GLU A 300 3.83 -6.07 25.57
C GLU A 300 3.51 -4.65 25.07
N LEU A 301 3.14 -4.50 23.79
CA LEU A 301 2.79 -3.20 23.22
C LEU A 301 1.57 -2.57 23.91
N LEU A 302 0.57 -3.38 24.24
CA LEU A 302 -0.64 -2.92 24.96
C LEU A 302 -0.42 -2.64 26.45
N SER A 303 0.68 -3.08 27.04
CA SER A 303 0.99 -2.85 28.46
C SER A 303 1.49 -1.43 28.76
N ARG A 304 1.77 -0.65 27.75
CA ARG A 304 2.33 0.72 27.85
C ARG A 304 1.32 1.73 27.30
N GLU A 305 1.29 2.91 27.89
CA GLU A 305 0.60 4.06 27.27
C GLU A 305 1.28 4.39 25.94
N ASN A 306 0.48 4.59 24.92
CA ASN A 306 0.99 4.88 23.58
C ASN A 306 0.08 5.91 22.88
N PRO A 307 0.57 7.15 22.70
CA PRO A 307 -0.18 8.22 22.07
C PRO A 307 -0.61 7.89 20.63
N CYS A 308 0.23 7.22 19.85
CA CYS A 308 -0.11 6.81 18.49
C CYS A 308 -1.33 5.89 18.48
N LEU A 309 -1.36 4.93 19.41
CA LEU A 309 -2.47 4.01 19.55
C LEU A 309 -3.77 4.71 19.93
N GLU A 310 -3.71 5.70 20.83
CA GLU A 310 -4.89 6.49 21.22
C GLU A 310 -5.47 7.26 20.03
N ILE A 311 -4.61 7.90 19.24
CA ILE A 311 -5.01 8.62 18.03
C ILE A 311 -5.69 7.67 17.02
N VAL A 312 -5.06 6.54 16.70
CA VAL A 312 -5.62 5.60 15.70
C VAL A 312 -6.93 5.00 16.19
N ARG A 313 -7.06 4.70 17.49
CA ARG A 313 -8.33 4.24 18.08
C ARG A 313 -9.43 5.29 17.96
N ALA A 314 -9.15 6.52 18.33
CA ALA A 314 -10.13 7.61 18.24
C ALA A 314 -10.59 7.81 16.79
N LEU A 315 -9.66 7.90 15.84
CA LEU A 315 -9.97 8.07 14.43
C LEU A 315 -10.75 6.87 13.85
N GLY A 316 -10.40 5.65 14.22
CA GLY A 316 -11.11 4.44 13.79
C GLY A 316 -12.55 4.40 14.30
N GLN A 317 -12.79 4.79 15.56
CA GLN A 317 -14.13 4.88 16.13
C GLN A 317 -14.95 6.02 15.46
N ILE A 318 -14.34 7.19 15.27
CA ILE A 318 -15.00 8.31 14.56
C ILE A 318 -15.38 7.87 13.13
N TYR A 319 -14.47 7.25 12.39
CA TYR A 319 -14.75 6.77 11.03
C TYR A 319 -15.88 5.74 10.99
N ARG A 320 -15.93 4.82 11.95
CA ARG A 320 -16.98 3.79 12.06
C ARG A 320 -18.35 4.39 12.33
N GLU A 321 -18.44 5.41 13.17
CA GLU A 321 -19.69 6.03 13.60
C GLU A 321 -20.16 7.12 12.64
N GLU A 322 -19.25 7.93 12.10
CA GLU A 322 -19.57 9.04 11.21
C GLU A 322 -19.69 8.62 9.74
N LYS A 323 -20.92 8.24 9.37
CA LYS A 323 -21.23 7.79 7.99
C LYS A 323 -20.86 8.82 6.92
N ALA A 324 -20.80 10.09 7.26
CA ALA A 324 -20.39 11.16 6.36
C ALA A 324 -18.98 10.95 5.81
N LEU A 325 -18.06 10.39 6.60
CA LEU A 325 -16.68 10.12 6.17
C LEU A 325 -16.58 9.02 5.10
N ALA A 326 -17.54 8.11 5.04
CA ALA A 326 -17.63 7.07 4.02
C ALA A 326 -18.37 7.50 2.73
N LEU A 327 -18.98 8.70 2.71
CA LEU A 327 -19.72 9.20 1.55
C LEU A 327 -18.78 9.71 0.46
N ARG A 328 -19.33 9.90 -0.76
CA ARG A 328 -18.60 10.50 -1.88
C ARG A 328 -18.38 12.00 -1.72
N ASP A 329 -19.24 12.68 -0.94
CA ASP A 329 -19.23 14.13 -0.80
C ASP A 329 -17.93 14.61 -0.15
N TYR A 330 -17.23 15.47 -0.86
CA TYR A 330 -16.00 16.11 -0.43
C TYR A 330 -15.94 17.52 -1.02
N GLN A 331 -15.61 18.49 -0.17
CA GLN A 331 -15.41 19.87 -0.59
C GLN A 331 -14.25 20.49 0.17
N GLN A 332 -13.24 20.96 -0.57
CA GLN A 332 -12.19 21.78 -0.03
C GLN A 332 -12.74 23.13 0.41
N LEU A 333 -12.40 23.58 1.62
CA LEU A 333 -12.85 24.83 2.23
C LEU A 333 -11.73 25.82 2.43
N VAL A 334 -10.63 25.41 3.03
CA VAL A 334 -9.41 26.20 3.23
C VAL A 334 -8.21 25.37 2.75
N LEU A 335 -7.30 26.01 2.03
CA LEU A 335 -6.05 25.40 1.62
C LEU A 335 -4.94 26.43 1.60
N THR A 336 -3.91 26.16 2.37
CA THR A 336 -2.62 26.85 2.33
C THR A 336 -1.49 25.82 2.19
N THR A 337 -0.26 26.21 2.22
CA THR A 337 0.85 25.25 2.29
C THR A 337 0.79 24.39 3.56
N LYS A 338 0.35 24.97 4.69
CA LYS A 338 0.46 24.38 6.02
C LYS A 338 -0.89 24.03 6.67
N GLN A 339 -1.99 24.60 6.20
CA GLN A 339 -3.34 24.35 6.74
C GLN A 339 -4.25 23.81 5.64
N TYR A 340 -5.06 22.84 6.03
CA TYR A 340 -6.04 22.22 5.14
C TYR A 340 -7.34 21.98 5.88
N ALA A 341 -8.45 22.59 5.40
CA ALA A 341 -9.78 22.29 5.89
C ALA A 341 -10.70 21.90 4.74
N PHE A 342 -11.52 20.89 4.97
CA PHE A 342 -12.48 20.37 4.01
C PHE A 342 -13.74 19.84 4.72
N ARG A 343 -14.76 19.57 3.93
CA ARG A 343 -16.04 19.05 4.38
C ARG A 343 -16.32 17.66 3.80
N ARG A 344 -16.84 16.76 4.61
CA ARG A 344 -17.39 15.46 4.25
C ARG A 344 -18.85 15.42 4.71
N GLY A 345 -19.82 15.49 3.78
CA GLY A 345 -21.19 15.75 4.18
C GLY A 345 -21.30 17.09 4.94
N ASP A 346 -21.66 17.04 6.20
CA ASP A 346 -21.71 18.19 7.11
C ASP A 346 -20.61 18.18 8.19
N VAL A 347 -19.75 17.15 8.20
CA VAL A 347 -18.57 17.07 9.07
C VAL A 347 -17.45 17.94 8.49
N LEU A 348 -16.88 18.80 9.31
CA LEU A 348 -15.72 19.63 8.96
C LEU A 348 -14.45 18.98 9.51
N VAL A 349 -13.41 19.00 8.71
CA VAL A 349 -12.09 18.47 9.10
C VAL A 349 -11.07 19.56 8.85
N ALA A 350 -10.20 19.81 9.81
CA ALA A 350 -9.14 20.80 9.68
C ALA A 350 -7.83 20.27 10.27
N VAL A 351 -6.73 20.53 9.59
CA VAL A 351 -5.38 20.13 10.02
C VAL A 351 -4.38 21.26 9.83
N ASN A 352 -3.41 21.31 10.72
CA ASN A 352 -2.28 22.23 10.71
C ASN A 352 -0.98 21.43 10.75
N ASN A 353 -0.10 21.54 9.73
CA ASN A 353 1.22 20.93 9.75
C ASN A 353 2.34 21.92 10.05
N ASP A 354 2.00 23.14 10.48
CA ASP A 354 2.99 24.11 10.96
C ASP A 354 3.51 23.74 12.35
N GLY A 355 4.76 24.06 12.62
CA GLY A 355 5.34 24.07 13.96
C GLY A 355 4.83 25.20 14.86
N SER A 356 3.89 26.02 14.40
CA SER A 356 3.22 27.10 15.12
C SER A 356 1.71 26.90 15.14
N GLU A 357 1.05 27.42 16.18
CA GLU A 357 -0.41 27.51 16.25
C GLU A 357 -0.99 28.38 15.14
N CYS A 358 -2.24 28.18 14.81
CA CYS A 358 -2.95 28.99 13.82
C CYS A 358 -4.43 29.17 14.15
N GLU A 359 -5.00 30.28 13.66
CA GLU A 359 -6.43 30.53 13.64
C GLU A 359 -6.98 30.31 12.23
N LEU A 360 -7.95 29.42 12.09
CA LEU A 360 -8.63 29.16 10.82
C LEU A 360 -10.04 29.69 10.84
N SER A 361 -10.43 30.42 9.79
CA SER A 361 -11.80 30.81 9.53
C SER A 361 -12.38 29.88 8.44
N ILE A 362 -13.22 28.93 8.85
CA ILE A 362 -13.72 27.86 7.99
C ILE A 362 -15.15 28.22 7.53
N PRO A 363 -15.42 28.31 6.22
CA PRO A 363 -16.79 28.47 5.71
C PRO A 363 -17.65 27.26 6.02
N CYS A 364 -18.79 27.43 6.70
CA CYS A 364 -19.73 26.35 7.04
C CYS A 364 -21.11 26.88 7.34
N ALA A 365 -22.08 26.00 7.58
CA ALA A 365 -23.41 26.37 8.02
C ALA A 365 -23.39 26.92 9.47
N ASP A 366 -24.23 27.90 9.75
CA ASP A 366 -24.41 28.41 11.12
C ASP A 366 -24.93 27.31 12.04
N GLY A 367 -24.47 27.30 13.28
CA GLY A 367 -24.88 26.33 14.30
C GLY A 367 -23.74 25.91 15.22
N SER A 368 -24.05 24.96 16.11
CA SER A 368 -23.08 24.43 17.07
C SER A 368 -22.42 23.15 16.52
N TYR A 369 -21.13 23.06 16.69
CA TYR A 369 -20.29 21.92 16.31
C TYR A 369 -19.52 21.41 17.54
N ARG A 370 -19.35 20.12 17.63
CA ARG A 370 -18.54 19.47 18.66
C ARG A 370 -17.24 18.94 18.05
N GLY A 371 -16.12 19.17 18.74
CA GLY A 371 -14.84 18.53 18.43
C GLY A 371 -14.88 17.04 18.79
N ALA A 372 -14.51 16.19 17.85
CA ALA A 372 -14.51 14.75 18.05
C ALA A 372 -13.16 14.21 18.56
N LEU A 373 -12.07 14.93 18.33
CA LEU A 373 -10.72 14.52 18.79
C LEU A 373 -10.37 15.16 20.14
N HIS A 374 -10.44 16.47 20.24
CA HIS A 374 -10.06 17.19 21.47
C HIS A 374 -11.26 17.58 22.33
N GLY A 375 -12.47 17.34 21.82
CA GLY A 375 -13.71 17.77 22.49
C GLY A 375 -13.98 19.27 22.31
N GLY A 376 -14.80 19.81 23.18
CA GLY A 376 -15.20 21.21 23.11
C GLY A 376 -16.41 21.46 22.21
N SER A 377 -17.01 22.65 22.33
CA SER A 377 -18.12 23.12 21.50
C SER A 377 -17.67 24.39 20.77
N PHE A 378 -18.01 24.46 19.49
CA PHE A 378 -17.65 25.54 18.59
C PHE A 378 -18.92 26.11 17.95
N THR A 379 -19.02 27.42 17.84
CA THR A 379 -20.18 28.06 17.22
C THR A 379 -19.80 28.69 15.89
N ALA A 380 -20.54 28.33 14.85
CA ALA A 380 -20.44 28.96 13.53
C ALA A 380 -21.52 30.08 13.45
N GLU A 381 -21.10 31.27 13.05
CA GLU A 381 -21.94 32.41 12.84
C GLU A 381 -21.61 33.14 11.54
N ASN A 382 -22.62 33.68 10.87
CA ASN A 382 -22.46 34.37 9.58
C ASN A 382 -21.77 33.53 8.50
N GLY A 383 -22.04 32.22 8.48
CA GLY A 383 -21.48 31.29 7.51
C GLY A 383 -20.02 30.88 7.76
N ARG A 384 -19.50 31.12 8.98
CA ARG A 384 -18.10 30.82 9.31
C ARG A 384 -17.91 30.33 10.74
N LEU A 385 -16.94 29.45 10.93
CA LEU A 385 -16.48 28.99 12.24
C LEU A 385 -14.99 29.39 12.39
N SER A 386 -14.65 29.98 13.54
CA SER A 386 -13.24 30.22 13.93
C SER A 386 -12.74 29.01 14.72
N LEU A 387 -11.61 28.46 14.28
CA LEU A 387 -10.97 27.29 14.90
C LEU A 387 -9.50 27.58 15.18
N HIS A 388 -9.14 27.48 16.46
CA HIS A 388 -7.76 27.44 16.89
C HIS A 388 -7.20 26.02 16.73
N LEU A 389 -6.02 25.89 16.14
CA LEU A 389 -5.27 24.63 16.07
C LEU A 389 -3.85 24.83 16.60
N ASP A 390 -3.43 23.94 17.47
CA ASP A 390 -2.07 23.85 17.97
C ASP A 390 -1.07 23.47 16.86
N PRO A 391 0.25 23.55 17.13
CA PRO A 391 1.27 23.08 16.19
C PRO A 391 1.13 21.58 15.86
N CYS A 392 1.17 21.23 14.58
CA CYS A 392 1.07 19.84 14.08
C CYS A 392 -0.21 19.11 14.57
N ASP A 393 -1.35 19.81 14.54
CA ASP A 393 -2.62 19.37 15.12
C ASP A 393 -3.75 19.35 14.09
N GLY A 394 -4.94 18.91 14.52
CA GLY A 394 -6.16 18.96 13.74
C GLY A 394 -7.38 18.56 14.53
N GLU A 395 -8.57 18.88 14.00
CA GLU A 395 -9.83 18.57 14.64
C GLU A 395 -10.88 18.11 13.61
N ILE A 396 -11.80 17.28 14.07
CA ILE A 396 -12.97 16.80 13.33
C ILE A 396 -14.20 17.37 14.02
N LEU A 397 -14.92 18.27 13.34
CA LEU A 397 -16.04 19.00 13.88
C LEU A 397 -17.35 18.41 13.36
N ILE A 398 -18.20 17.95 14.27
CA ILE A 398 -19.48 17.30 13.97
C ILE A 398 -20.62 18.20 14.44
N PRO A 399 -21.63 18.48 13.57
CA PRO A 399 -22.80 19.29 14.00
C PRO A 399 -23.52 18.66 15.20
N GLU A 400 -23.72 19.42 16.29
CA GLU A 400 -24.36 18.93 17.51
C GLU A 400 -25.82 18.51 17.27
N SER A 401 -26.48 19.11 16.29
CA SER A 401 -27.86 18.75 15.90
C SER A 401 -28.01 17.30 15.39
N ARG A 402 -26.91 16.64 15.10
CA ARG A 402 -26.90 15.36 14.38
C ARG A 402 -26.41 14.16 15.19
N SER A 403 -25.58 14.37 16.20
CA SER A 403 -24.88 13.27 16.86
C SER A 403 -25.23 13.12 18.32
N THR A 404 -25.61 11.88 18.70
CA THR A 404 -25.70 11.44 20.10
C THR A 404 -24.42 10.69 20.53
N ALA A 405 -23.52 10.37 19.61
CA ALA A 405 -22.26 9.68 19.92
C ALA A 405 -21.33 10.61 20.71
N GLN A 406 -20.83 10.12 21.83
CA GLN A 406 -19.79 10.79 22.60
C GLN A 406 -18.47 10.08 22.30
N PHE A 407 -17.51 10.83 21.78
CA PHE A 407 -16.14 10.34 21.59
C PHE A 407 -15.31 10.71 22.81
N GLU A 408 -14.43 9.81 23.23
CA GLU A 408 -13.45 10.14 24.29
C GLU A 408 -12.36 11.02 23.66
N PRO A 409 -12.11 12.23 24.19
CA PRO A 409 -11.03 13.08 23.71
C PRO A 409 -9.68 12.39 23.85
N ILE A 410 -8.81 12.56 22.85
CA ILE A 410 -7.42 12.12 22.95
C ILE A 410 -6.69 12.93 24.02
N ARG A 411 -5.91 12.28 24.85
CA ARG A 411 -5.24 12.89 26.02
C ARG A 411 -3.88 13.49 25.67
N THR A 412 -3.41 13.33 24.46
CA THR A 412 -2.02 13.60 24.11
C THR A 412 -1.82 15.04 23.69
N PRO A 413 -0.94 15.80 24.35
CA PRO A 413 -0.38 17.00 23.77
C PRO A 413 0.51 16.63 22.60
N ALA A 414 0.32 17.24 21.44
CA ALA A 414 1.14 17.08 20.26
C ALA A 414 2.63 17.46 20.45
N THR A 415 3.04 17.82 21.65
CA THR A 415 4.32 18.49 21.96
C THR A 415 5.42 17.60 22.52
N GLU A 416 5.11 16.35 22.98
CA GLU A 416 6.16 15.48 23.47
C GLU A 416 6.62 14.48 22.40
N PRO A 417 7.94 14.25 22.27
CA PRO A 417 8.44 13.23 21.36
C PRO A 417 7.97 11.84 21.81
N ILE A 418 7.32 11.12 20.91
CA ILE A 418 6.85 9.76 21.14
C ILE A 418 8.05 8.88 21.51
N PRO A 419 8.04 8.21 22.68
CA PRO A 419 9.18 7.41 23.11
C PRO A 419 9.41 6.24 22.15
N GLU A 420 10.67 6.03 21.76
CA GLU A 420 11.04 4.92 20.88
C GLU A 420 10.69 3.57 21.53
N PRO A 421 9.92 2.71 20.84
CA PRO A 421 9.77 1.33 21.27
C PRO A 421 11.13 0.63 21.09
N LYS A 422 11.79 0.28 22.20
CA LYS A 422 13.00 -0.56 22.14
C LYS A 422 12.61 -1.91 21.55
N ALA A 423 13.09 -2.20 20.34
CA ALA A 423 12.96 -3.49 19.72
C ALA A 423 13.68 -4.54 20.57
N GLY A 424 12.91 -5.32 21.31
CA GLY A 424 13.38 -6.54 21.96
C GLY A 424 13.45 -7.64 20.91
N ALA A 425 14.54 -7.69 20.14
CA ALA A 425 14.79 -8.76 19.20
C ALA A 425 15.47 -9.93 19.94
N GLU A 426 14.72 -10.87 20.47
CA GLU A 426 15.22 -12.24 20.59
C GLU A 426 15.19 -12.87 19.20
N LYS A 427 16.38 -13.12 18.66
CA LYS A 427 16.55 -13.81 17.39
C LYS A 427 16.10 -15.26 17.54
N ALA A 428 15.02 -15.64 16.88
CA ALA A 428 14.71 -17.05 16.68
C ALA A 428 15.83 -17.72 15.86
N PRO A 429 16.18 -18.99 16.12
CA PRO A 429 17.31 -19.65 15.48
C PRO A 429 17.03 -19.81 13.99
N VAL A 430 17.88 -19.18 13.17
CA VAL A 430 17.93 -19.35 11.74
C VAL A 430 18.47 -20.75 11.45
N VAL A 431 17.66 -21.60 10.82
CA VAL A 431 18.11 -22.86 10.22
C VAL A 431 18.87 -22.51 8.95
N THR A 432 20.18 -22.47 9.02
CA THR A 432 21.06 -22.26 7.87
C THR A 432 21.20 -23.54 7.06
N ALA A 433 20.88 -23.45 5.78
CA ALA A 433 21.34 -24.44 4.79
C ALA A 433 22.86 -24.26 4.56
N PRO A 434 23.61 -25.33 4.27
CA PRO A 434 25.08 -25.28 4.21
C PRO A 434 25.57 -24.49 2.98
N GLY A 435 26.12 -23.31 3.22
CA GLY A 435 26.80 -22.51 2.21
C GLY A 435 28.27 -22.89 2.10
N LYS A 436 28.74 -22.98 0.89
CA LYS A 436 30.17 -23.08 0.59
C LYS A 436 30.83 -21.72 0.81
N GLU A 437 31.82 -21.70 1.70
CA GLU A 437 32.74 -20.58 1.84
C GLU A 437 33.55 -20.34 0.55
N THR A 438 33.51 -19.12 0.05
CA THR A 438 34.56 -18.57 -0.77
C THR A 438 34.96 -17.22 -0.20
N THR A 439 36.10 -17.20 0.44
CA THR A 439 36.80 -15.98 0.90
C THR A 439 37.20 -15.13 -0.31
N ALA A 440 36.71 -13.90 -0.38
CA ALA A 440 37.32 -12.86 -1.22
C ALA A 440 37.54 -11.61 -0.35
N THR A 441 38.81 -11.34 -0.14
CA THR A 441 39.35 -10.14 0.50
C THR A 441 38.97 -8.89 -0.27
N ALA A 442 38.33 -7.93 0.41
CA ALA A 442 38.07 -6.60 -0.12
C ALA A 442 39.36 -5.76 -0.07
N THR A 443 39.88 -5.41 -1.24
CA THR A 443 40.85 -4.34 -1.41
C THR A 443 40.12 -3.07 -1.86
N GLU A 444 40.20 -2.04 -1.05
CA GLU A 444 39.80 -0.69 -1.45
C GLU A 444 40.64 -0.21 -2.65
N SER A 445 39.98 0.32 -3.67
CA SER A 445 40.62 1.04 -4.76
C SER A 445 40.00 2.43 -4.92
N PRO A 446 40.81 3.43 -5.27
CA PRO A 446 40.50 4.84 -5.08
C PRO A 446 39.57 5.38 -6.19
N LEU A 447 38.82 6.43 -5.82
CA LEU A 447 37.97 7.27 -6.67
C LEU A 447 38.66 7.60 -8.00
N THR A 448 38.19 7.01 -9.08
CA THR A 448 38.58 7.38 -10.44
C THR A 448 37.66 8.51 -10.92
N GLN A 449 38.30 9.60 -11.34
CA GLN A 449 37.64 10.75 -11.95
C GLN A 449 36.81 10.34 -13.17
N ALA A 450 35.57 10.80 -13.22
CA ALA A 450 34.65 10.57 -14.33
C ALA A 450 35.22 11.17 -15.63
N GLN A 451 35.39 10.36 -16.64
CA GLN A 451 35.60 10.80 -18.02
C GLN A 451 34.35 11.54 -18.54
N PRO A 452 34.48 12.55 -19.41
CA PRO A 452 33.33 13.23 -19.99
C PRO A 452 32.50 12.26 -20.82
N ALA A 453 31.19 12.24 -20.54
CA ALA A 453 30.22 11.40 -21.24
C ALA A 453 30.21 11.70 -22.74
N GLN A 454 30.22 10.65 -23.57
CA GLN A 454 30.03 10.77 -25.01
C GLN A 454 28.65 11.39 -25.32
N PRO A 455 28.51 12.19 -26.40
CA PRO A 455 27.22 12.72 -26.80
C PRO A 455 26.20 11.61 -27.02
N LEU A 456 25.01 11.75 -26.42
CA LEU A 456 23.93 10.79 -26.56
C LEU A 456 23.46 10.73 -28.02
N ASP A 457 23.49 9.55 -28.64
CA ASP A 457 22.93 9.33 -29.98
C ASP A 457 21.42 9.15 -29.93
N LEU A 458 20.68 10.24 -30.12
CA LEU A 458 19.21 10.25 -30.13
C LEU A 458 18.58 9.64 -31.40
N SER A 459 19.38 9.24 -32.39
CA SER A 459 18.87 8.50 -33.57
C SER A 459 18.61 7.02 -33.29
N LYS A 460 19.16 6.50 -32.18
CA LYS A 460 18.96 5.13 -31.74
C LYS A 460 17.54 4.94 -31.19
N PRO A 461 16.80 3.91 -31.64
CA PRO A 461 15.48 3.61 -31.06
C PRO A 461 15.54 3.40 -29.54
N TYR A 462 14.59 3.95 -28.79
CA TYR A 462 14.58 3.88 -27.33
C TYR A 462 14.65 2.43 -26.79
N GLU A 463 14.04 1.47 -27.48
CA GLU A 463 14.05 0.05 -27.15
C GLU A 463 15.47 -0.57 -27.14
N GLN A 464 16.38 0.02 -27.90
CA GLN A 464 17.78 -0.42 -28.04
C GLN A 464 18.74 0.32 -27.10
N MET A 465 18.25 1.34 -26.39
CA MET A 465 19.03 2.13 -25.43
C MET A 465 19.29 1.33 -24.13
N SER A 466 20.44 1.58 -23.50
CA SER A 466 20.71 1.12 -22.13
C SER A 466 19.88 1.92 -21.12
N VAL A 467 19.90 1.50 -19.86
CA VAL A 467 19.25 2.23 -18.75
C VAL A 467 19.83 3.65 -18.64
N GLU A 468 21.15 3.77 -18.70
CA GLU A 468 21.86 5.06 -18.61
C GLU A 468 21.55 5.96 -19.81
N GLU A 469 21.47 5.41 -21.03
CA GLU A 469 21.06 6.15 -22.23
C GLU A 469 19.63 6.67 -22.13
N LEU A 470 18.69 5.84 -21.61
CA LEU A 470 17.30 6.24 -21.39
C LEU A 470 17.19 7.32 -20.31
N GLN A 471 17.92 7.20 -19.21
CA GLN A 471 17.98 8.22 -18.17
C GLN A 471 18.48 9.57 -18.71
N ALA A 472 19.53 9.54 -19.53
CA ALA A 472 20.08 10.73 -20.17
C ALA A 472 19.07 11.35 -21.17
N ALA A 473 18.37 10.53 -21.97
CA ALA A 473 17.34 10.99 -22.88
C ALA A 473 16.15 11.66 -22.15
N ILE A 474 15.73 11.11 -21.01
CA ILE A 474 14.68 11.70 -20.17
C ILE A 474 15.13 13.06 -19.63
N LEU A 475 16.33 13.16 -19.06
CA LEU A 475 16.87 14.42 -18.55
C LEU A 475 16.96 15.48 -19.64
N GLN A 476 17.32 15.11 -20.86
CA GLN A 476 17.37 16.02 -22.00
C GLN A 476 15.98 16.52 -22.39
N LYS A 477 14.99 15.65 -22.42
CA LYS A 477 13.58 16.03 -22.70
C LYS A 477 12.99 16.91 -21.60
N LEU A 478 13.30 16.62 -20.33
CA LEU A 478 12.91 17.47 -19.21
C LEU A 478 13.54 18.87 -19.33
N ALA A 479 14.82 18.94 -19.68
CA ALA A 479 15.52 20.22 -19.89
C ALA A 479 14.95 21.07 -21.04
N HIS A 480 14.35 20.43 -22.04
CA HIS A 480 13.68 21.14 -23.12
C HIS A 480 12.37 21.82 -22.68
N ASN A 481 11.73 21.27 -21.66
CA ASN A 481 10.46 21.75 -21.11
C ASN A 481 10.62 22.70 -19.90
N GLY A 482 11.86 22.96 -19.44
CA GLY A 482 12.13 23.85 -18.33
C GLY A 482 13.39 23.45 -17.52
N PRO A 483 13.72 24.19 -16.44
CA PRO A 483 14.89 23.89 -15.63
C PRO A 483 14.76 22.54 -14.92
N VAL A 484 15.75 21.67 -15.10
CA VAL A 484 15.81 20.34 -14.44
C VAL A 484 16.32 20.51 -13.01
N THR A 485 15.47 20.25 -12.04
CA THR A 485 15.82 20.33 -10.60
C THR A 485 16.71 19.16 -10.16
N ASP A 486 17.42 19.31 -9.04
CA ASP A 486 18.21 18.23 -8.46
C ASP A 486 17.32 17.03 -8.04
N GLN A 487 16.07 17.28 -7.66
CA GLN A 487 15.11 16.21 -7.38
C GLN A 487 14.79 15.40 -8.65
N MET A 488 14.49 16.06 -9.77
CA MET A 488 14.25 15.39 -11.06
C MET A 488 15.45 14.53 -11.49
N ARG A 489 16.69 15.03 -11.27
CA ARG A 489 17.90 14.24 -11.54
C ARG A 489 17.98 13.00 -10.67
N ARG A 490 17.67 13.12 -9.37
CA ARG A 490 17.64 11.97 -8.46
C ARG A 490 16.57 10.95 -8.85
N ASP A 491 15.37 11.41 -9.20
CA ASP A 491 14.25 10.53 -9.58
C ASP A 491 14.56 9.74 -10.86
N VAL A 492 15.16 10.40 -11.86
CA VAL A 492 15.62 9.72 -13.08
C VAL A 492 16.73 8.72 -12.78
N ALA A 493 17.74 9.13 -11.99
CA ALA A 493 18.85 8.25 -11.61
C ALA A 493 18.44 7.07 -10.72
N ALA A 494 17.40 7.24 -9.90
CA ALA A 494 16.86 6.15 -9.07
C ALA A 494 16.04 5.14 -9.85
N ASN A 495 15.55 5.49 -11.05
CA ASN A 495 14.78 4.59 -11.89
C ASN A 495 15.72 3.72 -12.76
N ILE A 496 15.95 2.49 -12.32
CA ILE A 496 16.82 1.50 -13.00
C ILE A 496 16.02 0.52 -13.87
N TRP A 497 14.68 0.66 -13.93
CA TRP A 497 13.81 -0.24 -14.67
C TRP A 497 13.65 0.22 -16.13
N LYS A 498 14.18 -0.56 -17.07
CA LYS A 498 14.18 -0.19 -18.49
C LYS A 498 12.79 0.10 -19.05
N ASP A 499 11.80 -0.71 -18.72
CA ASP A 499 10.42 -0.54 -19.21
C ASP A 499 9.75 0.72 -18.63
N SER A 500 10.04 1.04 -17.38
CA SER A 500 9.58 2.29 -16.74
C SER A 500 10.19 3.50 -17.43
N LEU A 501 11.48 3.46 -17.72
CA LEU A 501 12.19 4.52 -18.44
C LEU A 501 11.70 4.65 -19.89
N LEU A 502 11.44 3.53 -20.57
CA LEU A 502 10.84 3.52 -21.92
C LEU A 502 9.46 4.20 -21.93
N ASN A 503 8.61 3.87 -20.98
CA ASN A 503 7.31 4.49 -20.85
C ASN A 503 7.43 5.99 -20.53
N TRP A 504 8.36 6.35 -19.68
CA TRP A 504 8.61 7.74 -19.32
C TRP A 504 9.12 8.56 -20.51
N VAL A 505 10.15 8.09 -21.23
CA VAL A 505 10.70 8.81 -22.38
C VAL A 505 9.68 8.97 -23.52
N ARG A 506 8.76 8.01 -23.70
CA ARG A 506 7.67 8.04 -24.68
C ARG A 506 6.52 8.98 -24.27
N SER A 507 6.37 9.30 -22.99
CA SER A 507 5.33 10.20 -22.49
C SER A 507 5.58 11.68 -22.84
N PHE A 508 6.82 12.03 -23.16
CA PHE A 508 7.13 13.37 -23.66
C PHE A 508 6.68 13.49 -25.12
N ARG A 509 5.58 14.20 -25.37
CA ARG A 509 5.08 14.58 -26.67
C ARG A 509 5.53 15.99 -27.06
#